data_987ce5b6a6c1adfbef11e65f0b64a361
#
_entry.id   987ce5b6a6c1adfbef11e65f0b64a361
#
_cell.length_a   1.000
_cell.length_b   1.000
_cell.length_c   1.000
_cell.angle_alpha   90.00
_cell.angle_beta   90.00
_cell.angle_gamma   90.00
#
_symmetry.space_group_name_H-M   'P 1'
#
loop_
_entity.id
_entity.type
_entity.pdbx_description
1 polymer ?
#
loop_
_entity_poly.entity_id
_entity_poly.type
_entity_poly.pdbx_seq_one_letter_code
_entity_poly.pdbx_strand_id
1 'polypeptide(L)'
;GQYREFSPVGTQIKRKERAVGIAEDNYRRQIGGLAEAHLRLQNIKMTTANLQVIASPEYPLTDNGRKRIIYVLAAFFGSLIFISGYFLLIELLDRTLRDPDRSKRLTGLSVIAAFNGVSNLKFRGFLKACNRLAAAYSCRQFNNYLHPDRPTVINLLSMEKREGKSFLAKYFIDYWETEGMKVRLVKYDHDFDTQNKGYVQAQELSDFWALNEAEEIPDIILVEYPAVSTATLPMSVLKKADFNLLIANAARLWGRDDDTRLKPLKEELEGTPLFMYLNNADREVVESFTGELPPHTPV
;
A
#
# COMPACT_ATOMS: atom_id res chain seq x y z
N GLY A 1 -32.83 17.03 137.09
CA GLY A 1 -31.58 17.47 136.48
C GLY A 1 -31.02 16.66 135.33
N GLN A 2 -31.72 15.59 134.74
CA GLN A 2 -31.13 14.73 133.71
C GLN A 2 -31.36 15.20 132.22
N TYR A 3 -32.16 16.17 131.92
CA TYR A 3 -32.45 16.67 130.59
C TYR A 3 -31.48 17.75 130.00
N ARG A 4 -30.58 18.22 130.82
CA ARG A 4 -29.62 19.27 130.37
C ARG A 4 -28.29 18.72 129.81
N GLU A 5 -27.96 17.48 130.07
CA GLU A 5 -26.69 16.85 129.59
C GLU A 5 -26.81 16.23 128.18
N PHE A 6 -28.00 15.88 127.76
CA PHE A 6 -28.22 15.27 126.39
C PHE A 6 -28.36 16.27 125.30
N SER A 7 -28.61 17.57 125.55
CA SER A 7 -28.75 18.62 124.53
C SER A 7 -27.49 18.85 123.63
N PRO A 8 -26.30 18.84 124.24
CA PRO A 8 -25.09 19.02 123.44
C PRO A 8 -24.73 17.81 122.61
N VAL A 9 -25.08 16.58 123.07
CA VAL A 9 -24.81 15.34 122.34
C VAL A 9 -25.74 15.26 121.09
N GLY A 10 -27.02 15.61 121.22
CA GLY A 10 -27.95 15.64 120.04
C GLY A 10 -27.53 16.64 118.94
N THR A 11 -27.00 17.79 119.41
CA THR A 11 -26.45 18.78 118.44
C THR A 11 -25.14 18.33 117.75
N GLN A 12 -24.33 17.61 118.46
CA GLN A 12 -23.09 17.02 117.87
C GLN A 12 -23.42 15.86 116.91
N ILE A 13 -24.44 14.99 117.20
CA ILE A 13 -24.92 13.96 116.31
C ILE A 13 -25.43 14.59 115.07
N LYS A 14 -26.32 15.58 115.16
CA LYS A 14 -26.89 16.31 113.94
C LYS A 14 -25.76 16.99 113.13
N ARG A 15 -24.73 17.53 113.77
CA ARG A 15 -23.57 18.09 113.08
C ARG A 15 -22.76 17.01 112.35
N LYS A 16 -22.55 15.88 112.94
CA LYS A 16 -21.87 14.71 112.32
C LYS A 16 -22.69 14.11 111.18
N GLU A 17 -24.05 13.96 111.38
CA GLU A 17 -24.91 13.55 110.35
C GLU A 17 -24.90 14.47 109.13
N ARG A 18 -24.93 15.81 109.36
CA ARG A 18 -24.74 16.77 108.27
C ARG A 18 -23.39 16.68 107.60
N ALA A 19 -22.34 16.49 108.38
CA ALA A 19 -20.96 16.33 107.88
C ALA A 19 -20.85 15.08 107.03
N VAL A 20 -21.44 13.94 107.52
CA VAL A 20 -21.51 12.71 106.73
C VAL A 20 -22.36 12.89 105.46
N GLY A 21 -23.51 13.52 105.54
CA GLY A 21 -24.34 13.79 104.35
C GLY A 21 -23.61 14.66 103.31
N ILE A 22 -22.89 15.74 103.76
CA ILE A 22 -22.07 16.54 102.88
C ILE A 22 -20.89 15.76 102.30
N ALA A 23 -20.28 14.87 103.08
CA ALA A 23 -19.21 14.01 102.60
C ALA A 23 -19.70 12.97 101.58
N GLU A 24 -20.89 12.36 101.81
CA GLU A 24 -21.55 11.47 100.86
C GLU A 24 -21.90 12.18 99.57
N ASP A 25 -22.50 13.37 99.62
CA ASP A 25 -22.81 14.14 98.44
C ASP A 25 -21.58 14.54 97.65
N ASN A 26 -20.48 14.95 98.38
CA ASN A 26 -19.25 15.22 97.70
C ASN A 26 -18.62 13.96 97.11
N TYR A 27 -18.68 12.83 97.80
CA TYR A 27 -18.21 11.56 97.26
C TYR A 27 -18.98 11.13 96.05
N ARG A 28 -20.33 11.24 96.05
CA ARG A 28 -21.19 10.94 94.90
C ARG A 28 -20.85 11.84 93.75
N ARG A 29 -20.66 13.14 94.02
CA ARG A 29 -20.28 14.09 92.92
C ARG A 29 -18.87 13.75 92.34
N GLN A 30 -17.93 13.39 93.23
CA GLN A 30 -16.59 12.97 92.73
C GLN A 30 -16.63 11.69 91.92
N ILE A 31 -17.43 10.68 92.38
CA ILE A 31 -17.58 9.44 91.61
C ILE A 31 -18.28 9.72 90.29
N GLY A 32 -19.33 10.56 90.30
CA GLY A 32 -20.02 10.94 89.05
C GLY A 32 -19.08 11.67 88.12
N GLY A 33 -18.29 12.63 88.61
CA GLY A 33 -17.28 13.32 87.78
C GLY A 33 -16.20 12.43 87.23
N LEU A 34 -15.76 11.44 88.07
CA LEU A 34 -14.77 10.44 87.61
C LEU A 34 -15.35 9.51 86.56
N ALA A 35 -16.59 9.07 86.69
CA ALA A 35 -17.29 8.24 85.70
C ALA A 35 -17.43 9.01 84.39
N GLU A 36 -17.85 10.29 84.43
CA GLU A 36 -17.98 11.13 83.26
C GLU A 36 -16.61 11.39 82.60
N ALA A 37 -15.58 11.65 83.36
CA ALA A 37 -14.21 11.78 82.82
C ALA A 37 -13.71 10.51 82.20
N HIS A 38 -14.05 9.33 82.74
CA HIS A 38 -13.70 8.04 82.18
C HIS A 38 -14.43 7.79 80.84
N LEU A 39 -15.69 8.08 80.82
CA LEU A 39 -16.48 8.00 79.57
C LEU A 39 -15.99 8.95 78.49
N ARG A 40 -15.60 10.19 78.89
CA ARG A 40 -14.97 11.11 77.96
C ARG A 40 -13.63 10.58 77.47
N LEU A 41 -12.83 10.03 78.32
CA LEU A 41 -11.53 9.44 77.98
C LEU A 41 -11.66 8.21 77.07
N GLN A 42 -12.69 7.37 77.29
CA GLN A 42 -13.03 6.28 76.41
C GLN A 42 -13.53 6.77 75.03
N ASN A 43 -14.39 7.78 75.02
CA ASN A 43 -14.85 8.37 73.76
C ASN A 43 -13.72 9.00 72.95
N ILE A 44 -12.78 9.71 73.64
CA ILE A 44 -11.59 10.24 72.99
C ILE A 44 -10.72 9.12 72.45
N LYS A 45 -10.50 8.05 73.23
CA LYS A 45 -9.72 6.87 72.78
C LYS A 45 -10.40 6.18 71.55
N MET A 46 -11.73 6.00 71.57
CA MET A 46 -12.45 5.41 70.43
C MET A 46 -12.40 6.32 69.22
N THR A 47 -12.51 7.63 69.39
CA THR A 47 -12.44 8.60 68.28
C THR A 47 -11.03 8.68 67.69
N THR A 48 -10.01 8.64 68.56
CA THR A 48 -8.59 8.64 68.13
C THR A 48 -8.18 7.32 67.48
N ALA A 49 -8.80 6.19 67.92
CA ALA A 49 -8.51 4.87 67.32
C ALA A 49 -9.04 4.76 65.88
N ASN A 50 -10.06 5.58 65.52
CA ASN A 50 -10.57 5.63 64.15
C ASN A 50 -9.80 6.58 63.19
N LEU A 51 -8.86 7.33 63.71
CA LEU A 51 -7.92 8.09 62.91
C LEU A 51 -6.64 7.28 62.69
N GLN A 52 -6.82 6.09 62.09
CA GLN A 52 -5.71 5.36 61.52
C GLN A 52 -5.32 6.09 60.21
N VAL A 53 -4.13 6.59 60.16
CA VAL A 53 -3.53 7.09 58.91
C VAL A 53 -3.45 5.90 58.00
N ILE A 54 -4.37 5.76 57.08
CA ILE A 54 -4.48 4.63 56.14
C ILE A 54 -3.30 4.63 55.16
N ALA A 55 -2.72 5.78 54.88
CA ALA A 55 -1.45 5.92 54.18
C ALA A 55 -0.80 7.26 54.55
N SER A 56 0.47 7.28 54.79
CA SER A 56 1.24 8.53 54.77
C SER A 56 1.04 9.20 53.40
N PRO A 57 0.88 10.52 53.31
CA PRO A 57 0.89 11.18 52.01
C PRO A 57 2.23 10.85 51.36
N GLU A 58 2.21 9.89 50.43
CA GLU A 58 3.32 9.65 49.53
C GLU A 58 3.41 10.84 48.59
N TYR A 59 4.43 11.65 48.71
CA TYR A 59 4.84 12.56 47.67
C TYR A 59 5.02 11.70 46.39
N PRO A 60 4.45 12.08 45.27
CA PRO A 60 4.71 11.35 44.04
C PRO A 60 6.21 11.37 43.82
N LEU A 61 6.84 10.26 44.16
CA LEU A 61 8.26 10.05 43.89
C LEU A 61 8.46 10.37 42.42
N THR A 62 9.37 11.27 42.18
CA THR A 62 9.82 11.77 40.89
C THR A 62 9.44 10.85 39.74
N ASP A 63 8.52 11.34 38.89
CA ASP A 63 8.15 10.71 37.65
C ASP A 63 9.41 10.17 36.97
N ASN A 64 9.51 8.87 36.82
CA ASN A 64 10.69 8.23 36.25
C ASN A 64 10.80 8.71 34.79
N GLY A 65 11.48 9.84 34.55
CA GLY A 65 11.69 10.41 33.23
C GLY A 65 12.23 9.40 32.21
N ARG A 66 12.91 8.35 32.71
CA ARG A 66 13.33 7.20 31.90
C ARG A 66 12.14 6.44 31.28
N LYS A 67 11.02 6.27 32.01
CA LYS A 67 9.82 5.60 31.46
C LYS A 67 9.16 6.44 30.37
N ARG A 68 9.14 7.76 30.49
CA ARG A 68 8.63 8.65 29.43
C ARG A 68 9.45 8.51 28.15
N ILE A 69 10.78 8.51 28.27
CA ILE A 69 11.66 8.34 27.11
C ILE A 69 11.41 6.99 26.43
N ILE A 70 11.26 5.91 27.22
CA ILE A 70 10.96 4.57 26.68
C ILE A 70 9.63 4.58 25.92
N TYR A 71 8.57 5.20 26.45
CA TYR A 71 7.27 5.28 25.77
C TYR A 71 7.35 6.13 24.48
N VAL A 72 8.08 7.23 24.50
CA VAL A 72 8.28 8.07 23.31
C VAL A 72 9.06 7.28 22.25
N LEU A 73 10.13 6.60 22.62
CA LEU A 73 10.89 5.75 21.69
C LEU A 73 10.05 4.59 21.17
N ALA A 74 9.29 3.92 22.04
CA ALA A 74 8.40 2.84 21.63
C ALA A 74 7.31 3.32 20.68
N ALA A 75 6.72 4.49 20.93
CA ALA A 75 5.74 5.10 20.04
C ALA A 75 6.37 5.50 18.71
N PHE A 76 7.59 6.05 18.71
CA PHE A 76 8.31 6.42 17.49
C PHE A 76 8.62 5.20 16.63
N PHE A 77 9.25 4.18 17.21
CA PHE A 77 9.55 2.96 16.45
C PHE A 77 8.30 2.18 16.07
N GLY A 78 7.28 2.16 16.94
CA GLY A 78 5.99 1.55 16.63
C GLY A 78 5.30 2.24 15.43
N SER A 79 5.29 3.56 15.40
CA SER A 79 4.74 4.32 14.26
C SER A 79 5.54 4.08 12.97
N LEU A 80 6.87 4.05 13.06
CA LEU A 80 7.73 3.77 11.90
C LEU A 80 7.46 2.37 11.32
N ILE A 81 7.37 1.35 12.17
CA ILE A 81 7.06 -0.02 11.76
C ILE A 81 5.65 -0.09 11.15
N PHE A 82 4.67 0.57 11.78
CA PHE A 82 3.30 0.59 11.28
C PHE A 82 3.20 1.25 9.90
N ILE A 83 3.81 2.43 9.73
CA ILE A 83 3.81 3.16 8.46
C ILE A 83 4.55 2.35 7.38
N SER A 84 5.74 1.83 7.70
CA SER A 84 6.51 1.01 6.77
C SER A 84 5.77 -0.27 6.38
N GLY A 85 5.15 -0.93 7.36
CA GLY A 85 4.32 -2.13 7.13
C GLY A 85 3.10 -1.85 6.26
N TYR A 86 2.46 -0.70 6.45
CA TYR A 86 1.33 -0.26 5.62
C TYR A 86 1.74 -0.06 4.16
N PHE A 87 2.84 0.67 3.89
CA PHE A 87 3.34 0.85 2.53
C PHE A 87 3.79 -0.45 1.89
N LEU A 88 4.46 -1.32 2.66
CA LEU A 88 4.88 -2.62 2.17
C LEU A 88 3.69 -3.52 1.84
N LEU A 89 2.61 -3.44 2.62
CA LEU A 89 1.38 -4.16 2.33
C LEU A 89 0.71 -3.67 1.04
N ILE A 90 0.64 -2.35 0.83
CA ILE A 90 0.12 -1.78 -0.42
C ILE A 90 0.95 -2.27 -1.60
N GLU A 91 2.27 -2.20 -1.52
CA GLU A 91 3.19 -2.63 -2.57
C GLU A 91 3.06 -4.15 -2.87
N LEU A 92 2.88 -4.96 -1.84
CA LEU A 92 2.68 -6.40 -1.99
C LEU A 92 1.34 -6.75 -2.67
N LEU A 93 0.29 -5.97 -2.39
CA LEU A 93 -1.05 -6.17 -2.96
C LEU A 93 -1.22 -5.48 -4.32
N ASP A 94 -0.31 -4.58 -4.69
CA ASP A 94 -0.37 -3.88 -5.96
C ASP A 94 -0.06 -4.85 -7.12
N ARG A 95 -1.05 -5.09 -7.96
CA ARG A 95 -0.96 -5.91 -9.17
C ARG A 95 -0.89 -5.08 -10.45
N THR A 96 -0.48 -3.82 -10.36
CA THR A 96 -0.24 -3.00 -11.55
C THR A 96 1.04 -3.42 -12.28
N LEU A 97 1.06 -3.15 -13.59
CA LEU A 97 2.22 -3.44 -14.43
C LEU A 97 3.25 -2.29 -14.45
N ARG A 98 3.23 -1.39 -13.45
CA ARG A 98 4.08 -0.20 -13.43
C ARG A 98 5.57 -0.51 -13.43
N ASP A 99 5.96 -1.58 -12.73
CA ASP A 99 7.35 -1.98 -12.61
C ASP A 99 7.66 -3.17 -13.53
N PRO A 100 8.75 -3.13 -14.33
CA PRO A 100 9.15 -4.22 -15.25
C PRO A 100 9.36 -5.56 -14.54
N ASP A 101 9.99 -5.56 -13.36
CA ASP A 101 10.24 -6.77 -12.60
C ASP A 101 8.95 -7.37 -12.04
N ARG A 102 8.03 -6.52 -11.60
CA ARG A 102 6.68 -6.92 -11.19
C ARG A 102 5.91 -7.49 -12.36
N SER A 103 5.93 -6.81 -13.50
CA SER A 103 5.29 -7.27 -14.73
C SER A 103 5.81 -8.65 -15.15
N LYS A 104 7.11 -8.87 -15.09
CA LYS A 104 7.74 -10.16 -15.34
C LYS A 104 7.30 -11.24 -14.34
N ARG A 105 7.20 -10.90 -13.05
CA ARG A 105 6.70 -11.85 -12.02
C ARG A 105 5.23 -12.21 -12.23
N LEU A 106 4.39 -11.24 -12.59
CA LEU A 106 2.95 -11.46 -12.78
C LEU A 106 2.65 -12.25 -14.06
N THR A 107 3.30 -11.89 -15.16
CA THR A 107 3.00 -12.45 -16.49
C THR A 107 3.94 -13.57 -16.91
N GLY A 108 5.13 -13.63 -16.32
CA GLY A 108 6.21 -14.53 -16.74
C GLY A 108 6.82 -14.14 -18.09
N LEU A 109 6.55 -12.93 -18.63
CA LEU A 109 7.11 -12.40 -19.85
C LEU A 109 8.23 -11.41 -19.55
N SER A 110 9.29 -11.43 -20.37
CA SER A 110 10.32 -10.39 -20.29
C SER A 110 9.81 -9.09 -20.87
N VAL A 111 9.97 -7.99 -20.13
CA VAL A 111 9.68 -6.64 -20.62
C VAL A 111 10.86 -6.18 -21.47
N ILE A 112 10.61 -5.89 -22.75
CA ILE A 112 11.68 -5.50 -23.68
C ILE A 112 11.93 -3.99 -23.68
N ALA A 113 10.88 -3.20 -23.48
CA ALA A 113 10.95 -1.75 -23.40
C ALA A 113 9.67 -1.15 -22.79
N ALA A 114 9.72 0.15 -22.51
CA ALA A 114 8.58 0.90 -22.00
C ALA A 114 8.43 2.23 -22.72
N PHE A 115 7.20 2.79 -22.74
CA PHE A 115 6.86 4.03 -23.39
C PHE A 115 6.15 4.98 -22.43
N ASN A 116 6.45 6.28 -22.55
CA ASN A 116 5.97 7.29 -21.60
C ASN A 116 4.47 7.46 -21.60
N GLY A 117 3.91 7.66 -20.41
CA GLY A 117 2.51 8.05 -20.22
C GLY A 117 2.23 9.50 -20.57
N VAL A 118 1.06 9.75 -21.14
CA VAL A 118 0.63 11.10 -21.58
C VAL A 118 0.26 12.02 -20.41
N SER A 119 -0.04 11.46 -19.24
CA SER A 119 -0.66 12.18 -18.12
C SER A 119 0.29 13.05 -17.29
N ASN A 120 1.59 12.99 -17.49
CA ASN A 120 2.54 13.69 -16.66
C ASN A 120 2.69 15.16 -17.09
N LEU A 121 2.04 16.09 -16.38
CA LEU A 121 2.08 17.53 -16.62
C LEU A 121 3.50 18.12 -16.67
N LYS A 122 4.47 17.43 -16.04
CA LYS A 122 5.90 17.81 -16.02
C LYS A 122 6.56 17.74 -17.40
N PHE A 123 5.95 17.08 -18.40
CA PHE A 123 6.54 16.82 -19.70
C PHE A 123 5.97 17.64 -20.87
N ARG A 124 5.11 18.62 -20.62
CA ARG A 124 4.36 19.30 -21.71
C ARG A 124 5.21 19.79 -22.88
N GLY A 125 6.46 20.21 -22.66
CA GLY A 125 7.35 20.65 -23.73
C GLY A 125 8.24 19.54 -24.32
N PHE A 126 8.48 18.47 -23.58
CA PHE A 126 9.48 17.44 -23.90
C PHE A 126 8.87 16.09 -24.25
N LEU A 127 7.55 15.90 -24.09
CA LEU A 127 6.88 14.62 -24.30
C LEU A 127 7.20 14.02 -25.70
N LYS A 128 7.20 14.85 -26.74
CA LYS A 128 7.49 14.39 -28.09
C LYS A 128 8.94 13.91 -28.25
N ALA A 129 9.91 14.57 -27.61
CA ALA A 129 11.31 14.16 -27.59
C ALA A 129 11.49 12.87 -26.78
N CYS A 130 10.88 12.77 -25.61
CA CYS A 130 10.90 11.55 -24.78
C CYS A 130 10.30 10.36 -25.55
N ASN A 131 9.17 10.56 -26.22
CA ASN A 131 8.51 9.50 -27.00
C ASN A 131 9.38 9.03 -28.18
N ARG A 132 10.07 9.94 -28.86
CA ARG A 132 11.01 9.59 -29.92
C ARG A 132 12.20 8.78 -29.39
N LEU A 133 12.76 9.17 -28.25
CA LEU A 133 13.85 8.42 -27.62
C LEU A 133 13.42 7.03 -27.18
N ALA A 134 12.24 6.91 -26.57
CA ALA A 134 11.68 5.63 -26.18
C ALA A 134 11.40 4.72 -27.42
N ALA A 135 10.87 5.28 -28.50
CA ALA A 135 10.67 4.55 -29.74
C ALA A 135 12.00 4.11 -30.36
N ALA A 136 12.97 5.02 -30.43
CA ALA A 136 14.31 4.70 -30.95
C ALA A 136 14.97 3.57 -30.18
N TYR A 137 14.90 3.62 -28.86
CA TYR A 137 15.42 2.52 -28.00
C TYR A 137 14.72 1.21 -28.33
N SER A 138 13.37 1.21 -28.35
CA SER A 138 12.56 0.03 -28.61
C SER A 138 12.90 -0.58 -29.98
N CYS A 139 12.91 0.22 -31.03
CA CYS A 139 13.24 -0.24 -32.39
C CYS A 139 14.66 -0.81 -32.48
N ARG A 140 15.63 -0.23 -31.76
CA ARG A 140 17.00 -0.80 -31.69
C ARG A 140 17.01 -2.17 -31.02
N GLN A 141 16.19 -2.41 -30.00
CA GLN A 141 16.04 -3.75 -29.42
C GLN A 141 15.42 -4.73 -30.42
N PHE A 142 14.44 -4.27 -31.20
CA PHE A 142 13.79 -5.08 -32.24
C PHE A 142 14.71 -5.40 -33.41
N ASN A 143 15.70 -4.53 -33.71
CA ASN A 143 16.67 -4.76 -34.80
C ASN A 143 17.41 -6.11 -34.67
N ASN A 144 17.53 -6.68 -33.46
CA ASN A 144 18.12 -8.00 -33.25
C ASN A 144 17.30 -9.15 -33.89
N TYR A 145 16.05 -8.89 -34.26
CA TYR A 145 15.11 -9.84 -34.84
C TYR A 145 14.82 -9.54 -36.31
N LEU A 146 15.41 -8.47 -36.87
CA LEU A 146 15.21 -8.12 -38.27
C LEU A 146 16.02 -9.06 -39.18
N HIS A 147 15.41 -9.44 -40.31
CA HIS A 147 16.03 -10.26 -41.33
C HIS A 147 16.42 -9.40 -42.55
N PRO A 148 17.64 -9.53 -43.07
CA PRO A 148 18.05 -8.77 -44.26
C PRO A 148 17.44 -9.29 -45.57
N ASP A 149 17.10 -10.58 -45.61
CA ASP A 149 16.72 -11.27 -46.86
C ASP A 149 15.21 -11.43 -47.08
N ARG A 150 14.40 -11.13 -46.06
CA ARG A 150 12.96 -11.25 -46.11
C ARG A 150 12.26 -10.24 -45.19
N PRO A 151 10.97 -9.92 -45.47
CA PRO A 151 10.21 -9.10 -44.55
C PRO A 151 10.19 -9.70 -43.12
N THR A 152 10.44 -8.84 -42.12
CA THR A 152 10.30 -9.23 -40.73
C THR A 152 8.88 -8.98 -40.25
N VAL A 153 8.24 -10.01 -39.74
CA VAL A 153 6.85 -9.92 -39.25
C VAL A 153 6.82 -9.74 -37.73
N ILE A 154 6.25 -8.63 -37.32
CA ILE A 154 6.12 -8.27 -35.90
C ILE A 154 4.64 -8.16 -35.55
N ASN A 155 4.16 -8.98 -34.64
CA ASN A 155 2.77 -8.95 -34.20
C ASN A 155 2.59 -8.06 -32.98
N LEU A 156 1.63 -7.15 -33.04
CA LEU A 156 1.23 -6.28 -31.95
C LEU A 156 -0.05 -6.81 -31.32
N LEU A 157 0.08 -7.35 -30.12
CA LEU A 157 -0.97 -7.97 -29.32
C LEU A 157 -1.33 -7.09 -28.13
N SER A 158 -2.51 -7.25 -27.57
CA SER A 158 -2.89 -6.69 -26.26
C SER A 158 -3.94 -7.55 -25.59
N MET A 159 -3.99 -7.55 -24.28
CA MET A 159 -5.04 -8.26 -23.54
C MET A 159 -6.38 -7.56 -23.68
N GLU A 160 -6.39 -6.22 -23.56
CA GLU A 160 -7.59 -5.41 -23.61
C GLU A 160 -7.53 -4.36 -24.73
N LYS A 161 -8.70 -3.79 -25.04
CA LYS A 161 -8.78 -2.65 -25.97
C LYS A 161 -8.09 -1.42 -25.39
N ARG A 162 -7.62 -0.53 -26.25
CA ARG A 162 -7.05 0.77 -25.90
C ARG A 162 -5.73 0.69 -25.09
N GLU A 163 -5.00 -0.38 -25.18
CA GLU A 163 -3.65 -0.48 -24.55
C GLU A 163 -2.56 0.25 -25.36
N GLY A 164 -2.91 0.83 -26.52
CA GLY A 164 -2.06 1.75 -27.27
C GLY A 164 -1.29 1.14 -28.42
N LYS A 165 -1.70 -0.01 -28.95
CA LYS A 165 -1.05 -0.66 -30.11
C LYS A 165 -0.85 0.29 -31.30
N SER A 166 -1.93 0.87 -31.82
CA SER A 166 -1.86 1.78 -32.98
C SER A 166 -1.06 3.05 -32.70
N PHE A 167 -1.07 3.51 -31.45
CA PHE A 167 -0.28 4.67 -31.03
C PHE A 167 1.22 4.37 -31.08
N LEU A 168 1.65 3.23 -30.54
CA LEU A 168 3.03 2.78 -30.55
C LEU A 168 3.51 2.43 -31.96
N ALA A 169 2.68 1.72 -32.73
CA ALA A 169 2.98 1.39 -34.12
C ALA A 169 3.39 2.61 -34.93
N LYS A 170 2.69 3.75 -34.76
CA LYS A 170 3.02 5.00 -35.43
C LYS A 170 4.44 5.48 -35.10
N TYR A 171 4.85 5.43 -33.83
CA TYR A 171 6.19 5.85 -33.44
C TYR A 171 7.29 4.90 -33.92
N PHE A 172 6.99 3.61 -33.98
CA PHE A 172 7.92 2.63 -34.55
C PHE A 172 8.11 2.82 -36.04
N ILE A 173 7.00 3.04 -36.77
CA ILE A 173 7.04 3.35 -38.20
C ILE A 173 7.83 4.63 -38.44
N ASP A 174 7.48 5.75 -37.78
CA ASP A 174 8.17 7.03 -37.91
C ASP A 174 9.71 6.87 -37.69
N TYR A 175 10.14 6.01 -36.76
CA TYR A 175 11.54 5.73 -36.51
C TYR A 175 12.18 4.96 -37.67
N TRP A 176 11.63 3.82 -38.06
CA TRP A 176 12.21 2.96 -39.09
C TRP A 176 12.21 3.64 -40.48
N GLU A 177 11.16 4.40 -40.81
CA GLU A 177 11.13 5.21 -42.02
C GLU A 177 12.23 6.29 -42.05
N THR A 178 12.53 6.89 -40.88
CA THR A 178 13.66 7.83 -40.73
C THR A 178 15.00 7.13 -40.96
N GLU A 179 15.11 5.86 -40.58
CA GLU A 179 16.30 5.03 -40.84
C GLU A 179 16.33 4.46 -42.27
N GLY A 180 15.34 4.77 -43.11
CA GLY A 180 15.28 4.37 -44.53
C GLY A 180 14.67 2.98 -44.78
N MET A 181 14.03 2.38 -43.76
CA MET A 181 13.37 1.09 -43.88
C MET A 181 11.92 1.26 -44.38
N LYS A 182 11.43 0.35 -45.18
CA LYS A 182 10.04 0.31 -45.65
C LYS A 182 9.20 -0.48 -44.66
N VAL A 183 8.23 0.16 -44.03
CA VAL A 183 7.37 -0.46 -43.02
C VAL A 183 5.93 -0.51 -43.50
N ARG A 184 5.31 -1.69 -43.42
CA ARG A 184 3.87 -1.85 -43.71
C ARG A 184 3.12 -2.16 -42.43
N LEU A 185 2.11 -1.35 -42.10
CA LEU A 185 1.21 -1.60 -40.98
C LEU A 185 -0.06 -2.28 -41.54
N VAL A 186 -0.35 -3.46 -41.03
CA VAL A 186 -1.56 -4.25 -41.31
C VAL A 186 -2.45 -4.20 -40.08
N LYS A 187 -3.65 -3.64 -40.23
CA LYS A 187 -4.59 -3.45 -39.11
C LYS A 187 -5.81 -4.32 -39.26
N TYR A 188 -6.23 -4.93 -38.12
CA TYR A 188 -7.60 -5.43 -38.04
C TYR A 188 -8.59 -4.27 -38.22
N ASP A 189 -9.82 -4.56 -38.62
CA ASP A 189 -10.88 -3.59 -38.95
C ASP A 189 -10.65 -2.79 -40.24
N HIS A 190 -9.45 -2.81 -40.84
CA HIS A 190 -9.15 -2.09 -42.06
C HIS A 190 -8.64 -3.02 -43.17
N ASP A 191 -7.59 -3.78 -42.86
CA ASP A 191 -6.90 -4.64 -43.86
C ASP A 191 -7.43 -6.09 -43.82
N PHE A 192 -8.01 -6.51 -42.70
CA PHE A 192 -8.63 -7.84 -42.57
C PHE A 192 -9.78 -7.86 -41.58
N ASP A 193 -10.71 -8.80 -41.78
CA ASP A 193 -11.87 -9.02 -40.89
C ASP A 193 -11.66 -10.25 -40.02
N THR A 194 -11.74 -10.04 -38.69
CA THR A 194 -11.56 -11.08 -37.69
C THR A 194 -12.73 -12.05 -37.56
N GLN A 195 -13.88 -11.73 -38.19
CA GLN A 195 -15.05 -12.60 -38.18
C GLN A 195 -15.03 -13.58 -39.39
N ASN A 196 -14.10 -13.39 -40.33
CA ASN A 196 -13.95 -14.26 -41.45
C ASN A 196 -13.38 -15.63 -41.03
N LYS A 197 -13.95 -16.73 -41.58
CA LYS A 197 -13.42 -18.08 -41.34
C LYS A 197 -11.97 -18.22 -41.79
N GLY A 198 -11.58 -17.55 -42.87
CA GLY A 198 -10.20 -17.51 -43.35
C GLY A 198 -9.22 -16.98 -42.30
N TYR A 199 -9.60 -15.98 -41.54
CA TYR A 199 -8.76 -15.45 -40.46
C TYR A 199 -8.57 -16.46 -39.29
N VAL A 200 -9.65 -17.08 -38.83
CA VAL A 200 -9.60 -18.03 -37.70
C VAL A 200 -8.82 -19.29 -38.06
N GLN A 201 -8.90 -19.75 -39.30
CA GLN A 201 -8.23 -20.97 -39.78
C GLN A 201 -6.90 -20.68 -40.46
N ALA A 202 -6.45 -19.43 -40.52
CA ALA A 202 -5.22 -19.03 -41.18
C ALA A 202 -4.01 -19.78 -40.71
N GLN A 203 -3.21 -20.26 -41.63
CA GLN A 203 -1.90 -20.89 -41.38
C GLN A 203 -0.74 -19.93 -41.64
N GLU A 204 -0.99 -18.94 -42.55
CA GLU A 204 -0.03 -17.93 -42.93
C GLU A 204 -0.72 -16.55 -43.01
N LEU A 205 0.10 -15.48 -42.90
CA LEU A 205 -0.39 -14.12 -43.01
C LEU A 205 -1.11 -13.88 -44.33
N SER A 206 -0.64 -14.50 -45.40
CA SER A 206 -1.20 -14.47 -46.76
C SER A 206 -2.63 -15.01 -46.87
N ASP A 207 -3.10 -15.83 -45.93
CA ASP A 207 -4.43 -16.41 -45.94
C ASP A 207 -5.55 -15.38 -45.66
N PHE A 208 -5.23 -14.27 -45.02
CA PHE A 208 -6.19 -13.23 -44.73
C PHE A 208 -5.72 -11.82 -45.13
N TRP A 209 -4.44 -11.64 -45.43
CA TRP A 209 -3.88 -10.40 -45.94
C TRP A 209 -2.77 -10.71 -46.94
N ALA A 210 -2.81 -10.06 -48.10
CA ALA A 210 -1.77 -10.17 -49.09
C ALA A 210 -1.30 -8.79 -49.52
N LEU A 211 -0.02 -8.66 -49.81
CA LEU A 211 0.55 -7.47 -50.40
C LEU A 211 0.03 -7.31 -51.80
N ASN A 212 -0.37 -6.08 -52.20
CA ASN A 212 -0.76 -5.82 -53.58
C ASN A 212 0.45 -5.93 -54.51
N GLU A 213 0.26 -6.50 -55.71
CA GLU A 213 1.34 -6.68 -56.69
C GLU A 213 2.06 -5.37 -57.10
N ALA A 214 1.37 -4.23 -56.92
CA ALA A 214 1.92 -2.89 -57.21
C ALA A 214 2.69 -2.27 -56.03
N GLU A 215 2.65 -2.89 -54.84
CA GLU A 215 3.35 -2.38 -53.64
C GLU A 215 4.79 -2.95 -53.57
N GLU A 216 5.73 -2.10 -53.22
CA GLU A 216 7.10 -2.56 -52.95
C GLU A 216 7.13 -3.49 -51.74
N ILE A 217 7.99 -4.48 -51.81
CA ILE A 217 8.17 -5.42 -50.66
C ILE A 217 8.70 -4.65 -49.44
N PRO A 218 8.00 -4.65 -48.32
CA PRO A 218 8.45 -3.97 -47.11
C PRO A 218 9.57 -4.76 -46.42
N ASP A 219 10.43 -4.03 -45.71
CA ASP A 219 11.43 -4.64 -44.84
C ASP A 219 10.79 -5.17 -43.54
N ILE A 220 9.75 -4.46 -43.05
CA ILE A 220 9.06 -4.80 -41.82
C ILE A 220 7.55 -4.77 -42.02
N ILE A 221 6.88 -5.80 -41.55
CA ILE A 221 5.42 -5.90 -41.49
C ILE A 221 4.98 -5.88 -40.03
N LEU A 222 4.33 -4.81 -39.61
CA LEU A 222 3.69 -4.72 -38.30
C LEU A 222 2.23 -5.17 -38.46
N VAL A 223 1.83 -6.20 -37.73
CA VAL A 223 0.44 -6.69 -37.75
C VAL A 223 -0.23 -6.36 -36.41
N GLU A 224 -1.21 -5.46 -36.47
CA GLU A 224 -2.01 -5.09 -35.32
C GLU A 224 -3.23 -6.00 -35.20
N TYR A 225 -3.23 -6.88 -34.20
CA TYR A 225 -4.34 -7.77 -33.91
C TYR A 225 -5.39 -7.13 -32.99
N PRO A 226 -6.63 -7.62 -32.98
CA PRO A 226 -7.61 -7.23 -31.98
C PRO A 226 -7.13 -7.59 -30.57
N ALA A 227 -7.78 -7.06 -29.53
CA ALA A 227 -7.47 -7.47 -28.16
C ALA A 227 -7.89 -8.93 -27.94
N VAL A 228 -7.07 -9.68 -27.20
CA VAL A 228 -7.33 -11.09 -26.86
C VAL A 228 -8.69 -11.28 -26.18
N SER A 229 -9.15 -10.26 -25.45
CA SER A 229 -10.48 -10.26 -24.82
C SER A 229 -11.65 -10.17 -25.81
N THR A 230 -11.41 -9.78 -27.07
CA THR A 230 -12.49 -9.47 -28.02
C THR A 230 -12.59 -10.39 -29.22
N ALA A 231 -11.50 -11.03 -29.60
CA ALA A 231 -11.50 -11.96 -30.74
C ALA A 231 -10.47 -13.07 -30.56
N THR A 232 -10.71 -14.19 -31.22
CA THR A 232 -9.76 -15.30 -31.29
C THR A 232 -8.58 -14.89 -32.18
N LEU A 233 -7.38 -15.28 -31.78
CA LEU A 233 -6.16 -15.01 -32.54
C LEU A 233 -5.79 -16.23 -33.42
N PRO A 234 -5.25 -16.02 -34.63
CA PRO A 234 -4.79 -17.10 -35.50
C PRO A 234 -3.42 -17.59 -35.03
N MET A 235 -3.42 -18.54 -34.12
CA MET A 235 -2.19 -19.00 -33.42
C MET A 235 -1.13 -19.51 -34.36
N SER A 236 -1.51 -20.18 -35.47
CA SER A 236 -0.56 -20.68 -36.49
C SER A 236 0.22 -19.54 -37.16
N VAL A 237 -0.44 -18.42 -37.41
CA VAL A 237 0.20 -17.22 -37.96
C VAL A 237 1.12 -16.56 -36.95
N LEU A 238 0.66 -16.46 -35.70
CA LEU A 238 1.45 -15.88 -34.61
C LEU A 238 2.75 -16.66 -34.36
N LYS A 239 2.72 -18.00 -34.52
CA LYS A 239 3.91 -18.86 -34.40
C LYS A 239 4.94 -18.65 -35.51
N LYS A 240 4.50 -18.20 -36.68
CA LYS A 240 5.39 -17.97 -37.85
C LYS A 240 6.00 -16.57 -37.86
N ALA A 241 5.55 -15.68 -36.99
CA ALA A 241 6.12 -14.35 -36.86
C ALA A 241 7.54 -14.42 -36.24
N ASP A 242 8.35 -13.41 -36.54
CA ASP A 242 9.70 -13.32 -36.00
C ASP A 242 9.68 -13.04 -34.50
N PHE A 243 8.75 -12.19 -34.03
CA PHE A 243 8.39 -12.09 -32.62
C PHE A 243 6.99 -11.47 -32.44
N ASN A 244 6.45 -11.70 -31.25
CA ASN A 244 5.17 -11.18 -30.80
C ASN A 244 5.40 -10.18 -29.66
N LEU A 245 4.74 -9.02 -29.75
CA LEU A 245 4.83 -7.95 -28.78
C LEU A 245 3.49 -7.78 -28.06
N LEU A 246 3.41 -8.18 -26.81
CA LEU A 246 2.24 -7.97 -25.96
C LEU A 246 2.31 -6.58 -25.33
N ILE A 247 1.54 -5.66 -25.89
CA ILE A 247 1.44 -4.29 -25.39
C ILE A 247 0.43 -4.25 -24.26
N ALA A 248 0.85 -3.71 -23.12
CA ALA A 248 0.01 -3.54 -21.92
C ALA A 248 0.14 -2.13 -21.37
N ASN A 249 -0.95 -1.58 -20.87
CA ASN A 249 -0.93 -0.31 -20.16
C ASN A 249 -0.32 -0.51 -18.75
N ALA A 250 0.79 0.15 -18.46
CA ALA A 250 1.50 0.02 -17.18
C ALA A 250 0.63 0.39 -15.96
N ALA A 251 -0.30 1.31 -16.10
CA ALA A 251 -1.21 1.72 -15.02
C ALA A 251 -2.39 0.74 -14.79
N ARG A 252 -2.54 -0.26 -15.65
CA ARG A 252 -3.62 -1.24 -15.54
C ARG A 252 -3.33 -2.28 -14.46
N LEU A 253 -4.38 -2.67 -13.75
CA LEU A 253 -4.33 -3.83 -12.85
C LEU A 253 -4.34 -5.12 -13.67
N TRP A 254 -3.42 -6.02 -13.39
CA TRP A 254 -3.36 -7.35 -13.97
C TRP A 254 -4.25 -8.31 -13.18
N GLY A 255 -5.32 -8.78 -13.82
CA GLY A 255 -6.34 -9.62 -13.21
C GLY A 255 -6.14 -11.11 -13.46
N ARG A 256 -6.97 -11.93 -12.79
CA ARG A 256 -7.01 -13.38 -13.03
C ARG A 256 -7.45 -13.74 -14.45
N ASP A 257 -8.32 -12.92 -15.03
CA ASP A 257 -8.81 -13.13 -16.40
C ASP A 257 -7.68 -12.96 -17.41
N ASP A 258 -6.75 -12.02 -17.14
CA ASP A 258 -5.55 -11.84 -17.95
C ASP A 258 -4.64 -13.05 -17.86
N ASP A 259 -4.43 -13.59 -16.66
CA ASP A 259 -3.65 -14.81 -16.44
C ASP A 259 -4.26 -15.99 -17.21
N THR A 260 -5.59 -16.13 -17.15
CA THR A 260 -6.32 -17.21 -17.83
C THR A 260 -6.19 -17.12 -19.34
N ARG A 261 -6.15 -15.92 -19.92
CA ARG A 261 -5.99 -15.71 -21.37
C ARG A 261 -4.53 -15.77 -21.81
N LEU A 262 -3.60 -15.30 -20.98
CA LEU A 262 -2.18 -15.28 -21.30
C LEU A 262 -1.57 -16.68 -21.30
N LYS A 263 -2.00 -17.55 -20.37
CA LYS A 263 -1.43 -18.89 -20.21
C LYS A 263 -1.50 -19.71 -21.50
N PRO A 264 -2.67 -19.92 -22.15
CA PRO A 264 -2.73 -20.66 -23.42
C PRO A 264 -1.96 -19.96 -24.54
N LEU A 265 -1.95 -18.63 -24.57
CA LEU A 265 -1.19 -17.86 -25.55
C LEU A 265 0.32 -18.16 -25.44
N LYS A 266 0.86 -18.24 -24.23
CA LYS A 266 2.26 -18.60 -23.99
C LYS A 266 2.57 -20.05 -24.36
N GLU A 267 1.70 -20.98 -23.95
CA GLU A 267 1.85 -22.40 -24.23
C GLU A 267 1.83 -22.67 -25.74
N GLU A 268 0.91 -22.03 -26.45
CA GLU A 268 0.81 -22.20 -27.90
C GLU A 268 1.93 -21.48 -28.67
N LEU A 269 2.45 -20.37 -28.19
CA LEU A 269 3.59 -19.65 -28.78
C LEU A 269 4.95 -20.21 -28.34
N GLU A 270 5.00 -21.34 -27.67
CA GLU A 270 6.27 -21.95 -27.26
C GLU A 270 7.20 -22.12 -28.46
N GLY A 271 8.39 -21.52 -28.38
CA GLY A 271 9.38 -21.48 -29.45
C GLY A 271 9.39 -20.19 -30.28
N THR A 272 8.34 -19.36 -30.23
CA THR A 272 8.35 -18.04 -30.87
C THR A 272 8.48 -16.94 -29.82
N PRO A 273 9.40 -15.97 -29.96
CA PRO A 273 9.60 -14.94 -28.97
C PRO A 273 8.31 -14.14 -28.69
N LEU A 274 7.93 -14.07 -27.41
CA LEU A 274 6.82 -13.25 -26.92
C LEU A 274 7.34 -12.33 -25.83
N PHE A 275 7.34 -11.04 -26.12
CA PHE A 275 7.81 -10.01 -25.21
C PHE A 275 6.68 -9.13 -24.72
N MET A 276 6.82 -8.60 -23.51
CA MET A 276 5.93 -7.58 -23.00
C MET A 276 6.48 -6.19 -23.30
N TYR A 277 5.59 -5.28 -23.67
CA TYR A 277 5.87 -3.87 -23.85
C TYR A 277 4.96 -3.02 -22.97
N LEU A 278 5.54 -2.19 -22.11
CA LEU A 278 4.77 -1.35 -21.20
C LEU A 278 4.49 0.01 -21.81
N ASN A 279 3.23 0.27 -22.12
CA ASN A 279 2.76 1.58 -22.58
C ASN A 279 2.23 2.38 -21.39
N ASN A 280 2.26 3.71 -21.46
CA ASN A 280 1.83 4.61 -20.41
C ASN A 280 2.58 4.39 -19.08
N ALA A 281 3.86 4.07 -19.19
CA ALA A 281 4.75 3.86 -18.06
C ALA A 281 5.21 5.18 -17.43
N ASP A 282 5.58 5.11 -16.16
CA ASP A 282 6.19 6.25 -15.46
C ASP A 282 7.59 6.55 -16.03
N ARG A 283 8.01 7.82 -15.91
CA ARG A 283 9.30 8.29 -16.44
C ARG A 283 10.47 7.41 -15.98
N GLU A 284 10.52 7.10 -14.69
CA GLU A 284 11.61 6.30 -14.09
C GLU A 284 11.73 4.91 -14.74
N VAL A 285 10.59 4.31 -15.09
CA VAL A 285 10.55 3.02 -15.79
C VAL A 285 11.10 3.15 -17.20
N VAL A 286 10.74 4.20 -17.93
CA VAL A 286 11.26 4.41 -19.29
C VAL A 286 12.75 4.73 -19.23
N GLU A 287 13.20 5.55 -18.28
CA GLU A 287 14.61 5.88 -18.06
C GLU A 287 15.47 4.66 -17.68
N SER A 288 14.89 3.65 -17.04
CA SER A 288 15.62 2.40 -16.76
C SER A 288 16.02 1.63 -18.02
N PHE A 289 15.30 1.86 -19.12
CA PHE A 289 15.61 1.30 -20.45
C PHE A 289 16.43 2.26 -21.31
N THR A 290 15.98 3.51 -21.41
CA THR A 290 16.51 4.49 -22.38
C THR A 290 17.68 5.31 -21.87
N GLY A 291 17.92 5.32 -20.57
CA GLY A 291 18.74 6.33 -19.90
C GLY A 291 17.94 7.59 -19.62
N GLU A 292 18.62 8.64 -19.13
CA GLU A 292 18.00 9.89 -18.72
C GLU A 292 17.25 10.59 -19.86
N LEU A 293 15.97 10.90 -19.62
CA LEU A 293 15.10 11.57 -20.57
C LEU A 293 15.13 13.11 -20.38
N PRO A 294 14.90 13.90 -21.46
CA PRO A 294 14.74 15.36 -21.34
C PRO A 294 13.54 15.76 -20.46
N PRO A 295 13.57 16.91 -19.76
CA PRO A 295 14.77 17.74 -19.58
C PRO A 295 15.78 17.05 -18.68
N HIS A 296 17.05 17.14 -19.05
CA HIS A 296 18.13 16.66 -18.18
C HIS A 296 18.17 17.52 -16.92
N THR A 297 18.28 16.92 -15.76
CA THR A 297 18.47 17.63 -14.51
C THR A 297 19.84 18.29 -14.58
N PRO A 298 19.98 19.62 -14.40
CA PRO A 298 21.31 20.21 -14.31
C PRO A 298 22.03 19.61 -13.10
N VAL A 299 23.19 19.02 -13.32
CA VAL A 299 24.10 18.49 -12.30
C VAL A 299 24.62 19.61 -11.42
#